data_6b9a0ce4a2dc3ac96b2893807ca8223c
#
_entry.id   6b9a0ce4a2dc3ac96b2893807ca8223c
#
_cell.length_a   1.000
_cell.length_b   1.000
_cell.length_c   1.000
_cell.angle_alpha   90.00
_cell.angle_beta   90.00
_cell.angle_gamma   90.00
#
_symmetry.space_group_name_H-M   'P 1'
#
loop_
_entity.id
_entity.type
_entity.pdbx_description
1 polymer ?
#
loop_
_entity_poly.entity_id
_entity_poly.type
_entity_poly.pdbx_seq_one_letter_code
_entity_poly.pdbx_strand_id
1 'polypeptide(L)'
;GVYNTYGYYFGKIHVDPSNSQKIYTYGVPILTSDDGGKTFYRIGKENVHADHHDLWINPDKPGHLINGNDGGVNITYDDGKNWIKNNSTEVGQFYAINVDYQKPYNVYGGLQDNGVWMGPHNSLVNKRWNMTGQYPWKGILGGDGMEVQIDNRNPNIVFTGYQFGFYSRLDLGSGKRKSIKPSHELGQSPFRFNWQTPILLSPHNQDVLYLGSNFLHKSINQGDDWENISEDLTNGGKKGNVPYGTITTISESPIKEGVLYVGSDDGMIHVTKNGGKTWNNISGNLPQDLWVSNVYASNHNEKVVYLSLDGYRWDNFSPYLFQSKNYGKTWVSISSNLPDSPINVVIEDNVNQDILYIGNDHGVYISFDQGKTWEPFKKGLTSAAVHDLVIQEEEQHLLVGTHGRSIYLADIALIQNHDIDNLLADIKIFDVKDVRFSERWGTKRSTDINYFTPSLKFSIFSKSSHKASFEIINNDKDVLFSQSISLDKGYNFIDYNLTILDDADIDLND
;
A
#
# COMPACT_ATOMS: atom_id res chain seq x y z
N GLY A 1 41.33 -6.30 -2.52
CA GLY A 1 40.26 -7.12 -3.08
C GLY A 1 39.04 -6.31 -3.43
N VAL A 2 38.21 -6.77 -4.33
CA VAL A 2 36.94 -6.15 -4.62
C VAL A 2 36.03 -6.35 -3.42
N TYR A 3 35.55 -5.25 -2.86
CA TYR A 3 34.68 -5.29 -1.66
C TYR A 3 33.24 -5.60 -2.03
N ASN A 4 32.67 -6.64 -1.41
CA ASN A 4 31.25 -6.98 -1.52
C ASN A 4 30.74 -7.37 -0.13
N THR A 5 29.74 -6.62 0.37
CA THR A 5 29.29 -6.73 1.77
C THR A 5 28.30 -7.85 1.99
N TYR A 6 27.44 -8.17 1.02
CA TYR A 6 26.35 -9.15 1.16
C TYR A 6 26.47 -10.27 0.13
N GLY A 7 27.65 -10.94 0.09
CA GLY A 7 27.98 -11.97 -0.88
C GLY A 7 27.08 -13.22 -0.85
N TYR A 8 26.25 -13.38 0.16
CA TYR A 8 25.23 -14.42 0.23
C TYR A 8 23.98 -14.10 -0.62
N TYR A 9 23.79 -12.83 -0.99
CA TYR A 9 22.59 -12.37 -1.69
C TYR A 9 22.90 -11.86 -3.10
N PHE A 10 23.93 -11.04 -3.26
CA PHE A 10 24.39 -10.56 -4.56
C PHE A 10 25.91 -10.62 -4.66
N GLY A 11 26.45 -10.46 -5.83
CA GLY A 11 27.87 -10.54 -6.13
C GLY A 11 28.06 -11.26 -7.45
N LYS A 12 27.77 -10.55 -8.53
CA LYS A 12 27.92 -11.06 -9.89
C LYS A 12 29.09 -10.40 -10.60
N ILE A 13 29.61 -11.09 -11.60
CA ILE A 13 30.68 -10.61 -12.47
C ILE A 13 30.29 -10.87 -13.91
N HIS A 14 30.48 -9.86 -14.77
CA HIS A 14 30.28 -9.95 -16.21
C HIS A 14 31.50 -9.42 -16.95
N VAL A 15 31.83 -10.05 -18.04
CA VAL A 15 32.86 -9.61 -18.98
C VAL A 15 32.16 -9.00 -20.18
N ASP A 16 32.64 -7.85 -20.65
CA ASP A 16 32.11 -7.22 -21.86
C ASP A 16 32.28 -8.17 -23.06
N PRO A 17 31.21 -8.48 -23.80
CA PRO A 17 31.28 -9.41 -24.93
C PRO A 17 32.26 -8.98 -26.03
N SER A 18 32.53 -7.67 -26.15
CA SER A 18 33.41 -7.10 -27.18
C SER A 18 34.86 -6.89 -26.68
N ASN A 19 35.08 -6.90 -25.35
CA ASN A 19 36.40 -6.61 -24.77
C ASN A 19 36.67 -7.42 -23.48
N SER A 20 37.49 -8.44 -23.56
CA SER A 20 37.84 -9.29 -22.43
C SER A 20 38.60 -8.60 -21.28
N GLN A 21 39.14 -7.40 -21.50
CA GLN A 21 39.75 -6.59 -20.43
C GLN A 21 38.73 -5.77 -19.67
N LYS A 22 37.51 -5.59 -20.22
CA LYS A 22 36.42 -4.85 -19.60
C LYS A 22 35.56 -5.81 -18.75
N ILE A 23 35.55 -5.56 -17.46
CA ILE A 23 34.88 -6.42 -16.47
C ILE A 23 33.97 -5.53 -15.62
N TYR A 24 32.75 -5.99 -15.35
CA TYR A 24 31.82 -5.39 -14.40
C TYR A 24 31.61 -6.36 -13.24
N THR A 25 31.66 -5.86 -12.02
CA THR A 25 31.26 -6.60 -10.81
C THR A 25 30.31 -5.74 -10.01
N TYR A 26 29.30 -6.38 -9.47
CA TYR A 26 28.27 -5.68 -8.74
C TYR A 26 27.67 -6.50 -7.61
N GLY A 27 27.18 -5.79 -6.64
CA GLY A 27 26.53 -6.18 -5.40
C GLY A 27 26.00 -4.89 -4.80
N VAL A 28 26.44 -4.49 -3.60
CA VAL A 28 26.08 -3.16 -3.06
C VAL A 28 26.57 -2.03 -3.97
N PRO A 29 27.86 -1.93 -4.37
CA PRO A 29 28.29 -1.02 -5.43
C PRO A 29 28.33 -1.73 -6.79
N ILE A 30 28.23 -0.96 -7.87
CA ILE A 30 28.63 -1.40 -9.22
C ILE A 30 30.01 -0.84 -9.57
N LEU A 31 30.93 -1.74 -9.92
CA LEU A 31 32.32 -1.44 -10.23
C LEU A 31 32.66 -1.92 -11.64
N THR A 32 33.63 -1.27 -12.28
CA THR A 32 34.19 -1.72 -13.57
C THR A 32 35.72 -1.75 -13.54
N SER A 33 36.29 -2.59 -14.38
CA SER A 33 37.73 -2.68 -14.67
C SER A 33 37.93 -2.56 -16.18
N ASP A 34 39.01 -1.89 -16.59
CA ASP A 34 39.44 -1.76 -17.98
C ASP A 34 40.74 -2.57 -18.26
N ASP A 35 41.28 -3.27 -17.26
CA ASP A 35 42.59 -3.90 -17.28
C ASP A 35 42.57 -5.39 -16.90
N GLY A 36 41.46 -6.06 -17.18
CA GLY A 36 41.27 -7.48 -16.89
C GLY A 36 41.16 -7.80 -15.41
N GLY A 37 40.67 -6.88 -14.60
CA GLY A 37 40.39 -7.06 -13.17
C GLY A 37 41.57 -6.73 -12.26
N LYS A 38 42.61 -6.07 -12.76
CA LYS A 38 43.75 -5.65 -11.92
C LYS A 38 43.37 -4.45 -11.06
N THR A 39 42.62 -3.51 -11.64
CA THR A 39 42.08 -2.33 -10.93
C THR A 39 40.57 -2.18 -11.18
N PHE A 40 39.85 -1.64 -10.18
CA PHE A 40 38.41 -1.41 -10.25
C PHE A 40 38.08 0.00 -9.80
N TYR A 41 37.07 0.61 -10.45
CA TYR A 41 36.50 1.89 -10.06
C TYR A 41 34.98 1.86 -10.11
N ARG A 42 34.33 2.73 -9.32
CA ARG A 42 32.87 2.81 -9.20
C ARG A 42 32.27 3.60 -10.36
N ILE A 43 31.23 3.06 -10.98
CA ILE A 43 30.45 3.72 -12.05
C ILE A 43 29.02 4.10 -11.63
N GLY A 44 28.47 3.52 -10.57
CA GLY A 44 27.16 3.91 -10.00
C GLY A 44 27.32 5.04 -8.97
N LYS A 45 27.41 6.30 -9.40
CA LYS A 45 27.60 7.45 -8.50
C LYS A 45 26.36 8.32 -8.34
N GLU A 46 25.70 8.64 -9.44
CA GLU A 46 24.54 9.54 -9.48
C GLU A 46 23.38 8.87 -10.21
N ASN A 47 22.17 9.11 -9.72
CA ASN A 47 20.91 8.56 -10.25
C ASN A 47 20.83 7.01 -10.30
N VAL A 48 21.70 6.32 -9.57
CA VAL A 48 21.72 4.86 -9.48
C VAL A 48 21.62 4.47 -8.02
N HIS A 49 20.61 3.67 -7.67
CA HIS A 49 20.48 3.09 -6.35
C HIS A 49 21.59 2.04 -6.13
N ALA A 50 21.92 1.78 -4.89
CA ALA A 50 22.79 0.66 -4.52
C ALA A 50 22.05 -0.69 -4.71
N ASP A 51 22.71 -1.77 -4.30
CA ASP A 51 22.14 -3.12 -4.25
C ASP A 51 21.72 -3.62 -5.64
N HIS A 52 22.76 -3.88 -6.44
CA HIS A 52 22.60 -4.23 -7.85
C HIS A 52 22.37 -5.73 -8.01
N HIS A 53 21.30 -6.13 -8.69
CA HIS A 53 20.88 -7.51 -8.87
C HIS A 53 21.22 -8.08 -10.24
N ASP A 54 21.14 -7.27 -11.30
CA ASP A 54 21.48 -7.71 -12.63
C ASP A 54 22.01 -6.60 -13.53
N LEU A 55 22.82 -6.99 -14.54
CA LEU A 55 23.42 -6.10 -15.50
C LEU A 55 23.37 -6.74 -16.88
N TRP A 56 22.66 -6.11 -17.82
CA TRP A 56 22.76 -6.45 -19.22
C TRP A 56 23.76 -5.54 -19.93
N ILE A 57 24.64 -6.13 -20.72
CA ILE A 57 25.65 -5.44 -21.54
C ILE A 57 25.26 -5.62 -23.00
N ASN A 58 25.12 -4.52 -23.74
CA ASN A 58 24.80 -4.58 -25.17
C ASN A 58 26.02 -5.13 -25.95
N PRO A 59 25.89 -6.29 -26.63
CA PRO A 59 27.02 -6.88 -27.35
C PRO A 59 27.42 -6.08 -28.59
N ASP A 60 26.51 -5.32 -29.16
CA ASP A 60 26.71 -4.58 -30.40
C ASP A 60 27.07 -3.11 -30.17
N LYS A 61 26.91 -2.61 -28.95
CA LYS A 61 27.12 -1.21 -28.60
C LYS A 61 27.84 -1.05 -27.27
N PRO A 62 29.20 -1.03 -27.29
CA PRO A 62 29.98 -0.86 -26.08
C PRO A 62 29.57 0.36 -25.26
N GLY A 63 29.50 0.21 -23.94
CA GLY A 63 29.08 1.27 -23.02
C GLY A 63 27.57 1.45 -22.87
N HIS A 64 26.74 0.71 -23.62
CA HIS A 64 25.31 0.66 -23.39
C HIS A 64 24.99 -0.49 -22.40
N LEU A 65 24.57 -0.11 -21.20
CA LEU A 65 24.27 -1.03 -20.11
C LEU A 65 22.86 -0.78 -19.60
N ILE A 66 22.20 -1.85 -19.14
CA ILE A 66 20.94 -1.78 -18.38
C ILE A 66 21.18 -2.49 -17.05
N ASN A 67 20.90 -1.80 -15.96
CA ASN A 67 21.09 -2.30 -14.59
C ASN A 67 19.78 -2.35 -13.83
N GLY A 68 19.52 -3.49 -13.19
CA GLY A 68 18.45 -3.67 -12.21
C GLY A 68 19.02 -3.59 -10.80
N ASN A 69 18.42 -2.75 -9.96
CA ASN A 69 18.80 -2.54 -8.56
C ASN A 69 17.57 -2.26 -7.70
N ASP A 70 17.73 -2.12 -6.39
CA ASP A 70 16.62 -1.91 -5.45
C ASP A 70 15.86 -0.59 -5.67
N GLY A 71 16.43 0.35 -6.42
CA GLY A 71 15.73 1.56 -6.89
C GLY A 71 15.03 1.41 -8.24
N GLY A 72 15.08 0.23 -8.88
CA GLY A 72 14.44 -0.05 -10.17
C GLY A 72 15.43 -0.26 -11.32
N VAL A 73 15.17 0.33 -12.47
CA VAL A 73 15.96 0.13 -13.70
C VAL A 73 16.72 1.41 -14.06
N ASN A 74 18.02 1.26 -14.32
CA ASN A 74 18.89 2.32 -14.78
C ASN A 74 19.55 1.95 -16.13
N ILE A 75 19.68 2.94 -17.02
CA ILE A 75 20.26 2.78 -18.35
C ILE A 75 21.41 3.77 -18.51
N THR A 76 22.53 3.31 -19.06
CA THR A 76 23.63 4.18 -19.48
C THR A 76 24.01 3.88 -20.93
N TYR A 77 24.48 4.88 -21.64
CA TYR A 77 24.99 4.76 -23.02
C TYR A 77 26.48 5.14 -23.13
N ASP A 78 27.11 5.44 -22.01
CA ASP A 78 28.48 5.96 -21.91
C ASP A 78 29.31 5.27 -20.82
N ASP A 79 29.05 3.96 -20.63
CA ASP A 79 29.78 3.09 -19.72
C ASP A 79 29.69 3.55 -18.24
N GLY A 80 28.49 4.00 -17.86
CA GLY A 80 28.19 4.38 -16.48
C GLY A 80 28.71 5.72 -16.04
N LYS A 81 29.15 6.60 -16.98
CA LYS A 81 29.49 7.99 -16.65
C LYS A 81 28.25 8.78 -16.33
N ASN A 82 27.17 8.56 -17.07
CA ASN A 82 25.85 9.12 -16.84
C ASN A 82 24.79 8.00 -16.85
N TRP A 83 23.83 8.08 -15.94
CA TRP A 83 22.75 7.12 -15.84
C TRP A 83 21.37 7.79 -15.95
N ILE A 84 20.49 7.16 -16.70
CA ILE A 84 19.08 7.51 -16.81
C ILE A 84 18.31 6.54 -15.91
N LYS A 85 17.63 7.08 -14.88
CA LYS A 85 16.70 6.30 -14.06
C LYS A 85 15.36 6.18 -14.77
N ASN A 86 14.88 4.95 -14.93
CA ASN A 86 13.55 4.71 -15.47
C ASN A 86 12.51 4.84 -14.35
N ASN A 87 11.80 5.97 -14.33
CA ASN A 87 10.75 6.26 -13.34
C ASN A 87 9.33 5.92 -13.85
N SER A 88 9.20 5.22 -14.99
CA SER A 88 7.90 4.88 -15.58
C SER A 88 7.44 3.44 -15.29
N THR A 89 8.22 2.67 -14.58
CA THR A 89 7.82 1.32 -14.14
C THR A 89 6.89 1.41 -12.93
N GLU A 90 5.77 0.72 -12.99
CA GLU A 90 4.80 0.62 -11.89
C GLU A 90 5.26 -0.45 -10.89
N VAL A 91 6.39 -0.18 -10.21
CA VAL A 91 6.97 -1.06 -9.22
C VAL A 91 7.28 -0.27 -7.94
N GLY A 92 7.04 -0.89 -6.79
CA GLY A 92 7.31 -0.33 -5.47
C GLY A 92 6.93 -1.32 -4.39
N GLN A 93 7.82 -1.52 -3.42
CA GLN A 93 7.63 -2.44 -2.31
C GLN A 93 7.17 -1.65 -1.08
N PHE A 94 5.88 -1.38 -0.98
CA PHE A 94 5.32 -0.66 0.15
C PHE A 94 5.18 -1.55 1.38
N TYR A 95 5.67 -1.08 2.52
CA TYR A 95 5.38 -1.64 3.83
C TYR A 95 4.04 -1.14 4.36
N ALA A 96 3.80 0.16 4.25
CA ALA A 96 2.60 0.81 4.72
C ALA A 96 2.25 2.03 3.86
N ILE A 97 0.97 2.37 3.82
CA ILE A 97 0.46 3.56 3.14
C ILE A 97 -0.46 4.36 4.06
N ASN A 98 -0.67 5.63 3.77
CA ASN A 98 -1.67 6.46 4.44
C ASN A 98 -2.10 7.63 3.53
N VAL A 99 -3.11 8.37 3.95
CA VAL A 99 -3.68 9.50 3.20
C VAL A 99 -3.92 10.70 4.09
N ASP A 100 -3.97 11.90 3.50
CA ASP A 100 -4.47 13.11 4.16
C ASP A 100 -5.88 13.46 3.66
N TYR A 101 -6.43 14.59 4.15
CA TYR A 101 -7.76 15.09 3.78
C TYR A 101 -7.69 16.39 2.98
N GLN A 102 -6.57 16.66 2.29
CA GLN A 102 -6.46 17.80 1.37
C GLN A 102 -7.28 17.56 0.09
N LYS A 103 -7.47 18.61 -0.71
CA LYS A 103 -8.18 18.50 -2.01
C LYS A 103 -7.31 19.07 -3.13
N PRO A 104 -6.74 18.23 -4.00
CA PRO A 104 -6.73 16.75 -3.94
C PRO A 104 -5.94 16.24 -2.73
N TYR A 105 -6.36 15.08 -2.19
CA TYR A 105 -5.62 14.46 -1.09
C TYR A 105 -4.29 13.85 -1.56
N ASN A 106 -3.33 13.78 -0.65
CA ASN A 106 -2.08 13.09 -0.91
C ASN A 106 -2.11 11.67 -0.36
N VAL A 107 -1.41 10.81 -1.06
CA VAL A 107 -1.06 9.45 -0.65
C VAL A 107 0.36 9.46 -0.15
N TYR A 108 0.59 8.82 0.99
CA TYR A 108 1.89 8.66 1.61
C TYR A 108 2.23 7.19 1.66
N GLY A 109 3.51 6.84 1.57
CA GLY A 109 3.91 5.46 1.73
C GLY A 109 5.38 5.29 2.02
N GLY A 110 5.69 4.31 2.87
CA GLY A 110 7.02 3.85 3.17
C GLY A 110 7.37 2.62 2.35
N LEU A 111 8.53 2.63 1.70
CA LEU A 111 8.99 1.59 0.81
C LEU A 111 10.28 0.97 1.32
N GLN A 112 10.41 -0.33 1.11
CA GLN A 112 11.69 -1.00 1.28
C GLN A 112 12.74 -0.35 0.39
N ASP A 113 13.92 -0.05 0.94
CA ASP A 113 15.11 0.53 0.30
C ASP A 113 14.91 1.92 -0.33
N ASN A 114 13.68 2.40 -0.48
CA ASN A 114 13.37 3.60 -1.26
C ASN A 114 12.77 4.75 -0.45
N GLY A 115 12.80 4.66 0.88
CA GLY A 115 12.38 5.74 1.77
C GLY A 115 10.87 5.94 1.83
N VAL A 116 10.48 7.14 2.22
CA VAL A 116 9.07 7.56 2.37
C VAL A 116 8.73 8.62 1.35
N TRP A 117 7.63 8.43 0.66
CA TRP A 117 7.17 9.31 -0.41
C TRP A 117 5.76 9.81 -0.16
N MET A 118 5.44 10.98 -0.74
CA MET A 118 4.09 11.53 -0.79
C MET A 118 3.79 12.10 -2.18
N GLY A 119 2.53 12.05 -2.58
CA GLY A 119 2.07 12.65 -3.82
C GLY A 119 0.56 12.67 -3.96
N PRO A 120 -0.01 13.52 -4.83
CA PRO A 120 -1.45 13.63 -5.01
C PRO A 120 -2.02 12.37 -5.68
N HIS A 121 -3.16 11.89 -5.16
CA HIS A 121 -3.83 10.67 -5.64
C HIS A 121 -4.20 10.71 -7.12
N ASN A 122 -4.47 11.90 -7.65
CA ASN A 122 -4.94 12.11 -9.03
C ASN A 122 -3.82 12.46 -10.01
N SER A 123 -2.55 12.22 -9.64
CA SER A 123 -1.41 12.49 -10.51
C SER A 123 -1.40 11.53 -11.69
N LEU A 124 -1.27 12.08 -12.90
CA LEU A 124 -1.16 11.31 -14.13
C LEU A 124 0.24 11.42 -14.71
N VAL A 125 0.79 10.28 -15.15
CA VAL A 125 2.08 10.25 -15.86
C VAL A 125 1.99 11.09 -17.13
N ASN A 126 2.93 12.03 -17.29
CA ASN A 126 3.02 12.83 -18.51
C ASN A 126 4.49 13.16 -18.86
N LYS A 127 4.74 13.47 -20.14
CA LYS A 127 6.07 13.78 -20.65
C LYS A 127 6.73 15.00 -19.97
N ARG A 128 5.95 15.93 -19.44
CA ARG A 128 6.45 17.11 -18.74
C ARG A 128 7.35 16.75 -17.55
N TRP A 129 7.03 15.67 -16.85
CA TRP A 129 7.86 15.23 -15.72
C TRP A 129 9.30 15.01 -16.14
N ASN A 130 9.53 14.30 -17.25
CA ASN A 130 10.87 14.04 -17.74
C ASN A 130 11.57 15.31 -18.26
N MET A 131 10.81 16.25 -18.83
CA MET A 131 11.36 17.49 -19.39
C MET A 131 11.69 18.53 -18.33
N THR A 132 10.92 18.62 -17.25
CA THR A 132 11.02 19.70 -16.24
C THR A 132 11.57 19.20 -14.90
N GLY A 133 11.68 17.89 -14.70
CA GLY A 133 12.00 17.31 -13.40
C GLY A 133 10.94 17.54 -12.33
N GLN A 134 9.75 17.99 -12.72
CA GLN A 134 8.65 18.30 -11.81
C GLN A 134 7.77 17.07 -11.59
N TYR A 135 8.29 16.09 -10.89
CA TYR A 135 7.50 14.95 -10.43
C TYR A 135 6.52 15.37 -9.34
N PRO A 136 5.26 14.91 -9.41
CA PRO A 136 4.27 15.22 -8.37
C PRO A 136 4.57 14.52 -7.04
N TRP A 137 5.25 13.38 -7.09
CA TRP A 137 5.67 12.63 -5.91
C TRP A 137 6.99 13.15 -5.36
N LYS A 138 7.07 13.29 -4.04
CA LYS A 138 8.21 13.82 -3.30
C LYS A 138 8.69 12.82 -2.27
N GLY A 139 9.99 12.53 -2.26
CA GLY A 139 10.64 11.83 -1.15
C GLY A 139 10.71 12.74 0.07
N ILE A 140 10.20 12.28 1.21
CA ILE A 140 10.18 13.07 2.46
C ILE A 140 11.12 12.53 3.52
N LEU A 141 11.52 11.26 3.42
CA LEU A 141 12.51 10.63 4.31
C LEU A 141 13.22 9.49 3.57
N GLY A 142 14.49 9.25 3.88
CA GLY A 142 15.26 8.11 3.35
C GLY A 142 15.26 6.89 4.28
N GLY A 143 15.94 5.82 3.88
CA GLY A 143 16.02 4.53 4.57
C GLY A 143 15.00 3.53 4.05
N ASP A 144 14.75 2.44 4.77
CA ASP A 144 13.56 1.60 4.55
C ASP A 144 12.36 2.31 5.17
N GLY A 145 11.57 2.97 4.33
CA GLY A 145 10.45 3.76 4.80
C GLY A 145 9.38 2.88 5.46
N MET A 146 8.92 3.31 6.62
CA MET A 146 7.95 2.59 7.45
C MET A 146 6.58 3.29 7.44
N GLU A 147 5.80 3.11 8.47
CA GLU A 147 4.48 3.71 8.60
C GLU A 147 4.52 5.23 8.59
N VAL A 148 3.43 5.83 8.14
CA VAL A 148 3.27 7.28 8.06
C VAL A 148 1.98 7.67 8.76
N GLN A 149 2.05 8.65 9.66
CA GLN A 149 0.89 9.28 10.29
C GLN A 149 0.89 10.78 9.96
N ILE A 150 -0.26 11.33 9.66
CA ILE A 150 -0.42 12.73 9.24
C ILE A 150 -1.35 13.44 10.23
N ASP A 151 -0.96 14.60 10.74
CA ASP A 151 -1.84 15.44 11.56
C ASP A 151 -2.94 16.05 10.68
N ASN A 152 -4.19 15.60 10.89
CA ASN A 152 -5.35 16.04 10.11
C ASN A 152 -5.66 17.54 10.27
N ARG A 153 -5.18 18.18 11.34
CA ARG A 153 -5.31 19.63 11.58
C ARG A 153 -4.28 20.43 10.77
N ASN A 154 -3.12 19.82 10.51
CA ASN A 154 -2.03 20.44 9.76
C ASN A 154 -1.25 19.37 8.97
N PRO A 155 -1.57 19.15 7.70
CA PRO A 155 -0.96 18.10 6.88
C PRO A 155 0.53 18.32 6.58
N ASN A 156 1.11 19.45 6.98
CA ASN A 156 2.56 19.62 6.97
C ASN A 156 3.26 18.85 8.11
N ILE A 157 2.54 18.47 9.16
CA ILE A 157 3.10 17.69 10.27
C ILE A 157 2.88 16.22 9.98
N VAL A 158 3.99 15.52 9.76
CA VAL A 158 4.02 14.10 9.39
C VAL A 158 4.95 13.36 10.35
N PHE A 159 4.47 12.22 10.85
CA PHE A 159 5.24 11.30 11.69
C PHE A 159 5.59 10.08 10.84
N THR A 160 6.86 9.87 10.58
CA THR A 160 7.33 8.73 9.80
C THR A 160 8.78 8.39 10.15
N GLY A 161 9.24 7.23 9.71
CA GLY A 161 10.55 6.74 10.11
C GLY A 161 11.10 5.66 9.19
N TYR A 162 12.15 5.05 9.67
CA TYR A 162 12.81 3.90 9.09
C TYR A 162 12.99 2.81 10.15
N GLN A 163 13.63 1.73 9.80
CA GLN A 163 13.73 0.49 10.58
C GLN A 163 13.92 0.72 12.08
N PHE A 164 13.38 -0.21 12.89
CA PHE A 164 13.62 -0.28 14.34
C PHE A 164 13.19 0.97 15.13
N GLY A 165 12.07 1.60 14.73
CA GLY A 165 11.46 2.70 15.46
C GLY A 165 12.20 4.04 15.37
N PHE A 166 13.07 4.23 14.40
CA PHE A 166 13.71 5.52 14.15
C PHE A 166 12.74 6.51 13.49
N TYR A 167 11.69 6.85 14.23
CA TYR A 167 10.67 7.81 13.81
C TYR A 167 11.09 9.26 14.05
N SER A 168 10.53 10.11 13.23
CA SER A 168 10.71 11.57 13.30
C SER A 168 9.38 12.27 13.07
N ARG A 169 9.16 13.39 13.74
CA ARG A 169 8.18 14.39 13.35
C ARG A 169 8.81 15.32 12.33
N LEU A 170 8.19 15.41 11.15
CA LEU A 170 8.58 16.27 10.05
C LEU A 170 7.62 17.45 9.97
N ASP A 171 8.13 18.64 9.75
CA ASP A 171 7.36 19.80 9.30
C ASP A 171 7.72 20.05 7.83
N LEU A 172 6.88 19.60 6.93
CA LEU A 172 7.10 19.69 5.48
C LEU A 172 7.10 21.13 4.98
N GLY A 173 6.43 22.04 5.68
CA GLY A 173 6.38 23.45 5.34
C GLY A 173 7.69 24.17 5.66
N SER A 174 8.30 23.92 6.81
CA SER A 174 9.55 24.53 7.24
C SER A 174 10.79 23.67 6.95
N GLY A 175 10.62 22.41 6.56
CA GLY A 175 11.70 21.43 6.38
C GLY A 175 12.36 20.97 7.69
N LYS A 176 11.79 21.30 8.84
CA LYS A 176 12.33 20.89 10.15
C LYS A 176 12.02 19.41 10.42
N ARG A 177 12.97 18.76 11.07
CA ARG A 177 12.87 17.37 11.52
C ARG A 177 13.27 17.24 12.98
N LYS A 178 12.48 16.50 13.77
CA LYS A 178 12.79 16.12 15.14
C LYS A 178 12.68 14.61 15.30
N SER A 179 13.72 13.95 15.82
CA SER A 179 13.62 12.54 16.21
C SER A 179 12.67 12.41 17.40
N ILE A 180 11.78 11.41 17.33
CA ILE A 180 10.76 11.13 18.35
C ILE A 180 10.84 9.70 18.89
N LYS A 181 11.91 8.96 18.61
CA LYS A 181 12.09 7.60 19.12
C LYS A 181 12.17 7.58 20.65
N PRO A 182 11.35 6.77 21.34
CA PRO A 182 11.50 6.58 22.79
C PRO A 182 12.85 5.98 23.14
N SER A 183 13.43 6.43 24.25
CA SER A 183 14.68 5.92 24.80
C SER A 183 14.46 5.30 26.17
N HIS A 184 15.18 4.22 26.47
CA HIS A 184 15.23 3.64 27.80
C HIS A 184 16.06 4.49 28.74
N GLU A 185 15.82 4.38 30.04
CA GLU A 185 16.62 5.05 31.06
C GLU A 185 17.99 4.36 31.25
N LEU A 186 18.97 5.11 31.73
CA LEU A 186 20.28 4.56 32.04
C LEU A 186 20.16 3.45 33.10
N GLY A 187 20.76 2.30 32.81
CA GLY A 187 20.72 1.12 33.66
C GLY A 187 19.57 0.16 33.40
N GLN A 188 18.63 0.52 32.56
CA GLN A 188 17.58 -0.39 32.10
C GLN A 188 18.00 -1.13 30.82
N SER A 189 17.34 -2.26 30.53
CA SER A 189 17.52 -2.98 29.28
C SER A 189 16.99 -2.13 28.11
N PRO A 190 17.70 -2.09 26.97
CA PRO A 190 17.20 -1.39 25.79
C PRO A 190 15.85 -1.93 25.33
N PHE A 191 14.99 -1.04 24.86
CA PHE A 191 13.73 -1.42 24.22
C PHE A 191 13.99 -2.25 22.95
N ARG A 192 13.15 -3.26 22.72
CA ARG A 192 13.15 -4.05 21.51
C ARG A 192 12.15 -3.46 20.54
N PHE A 193 12.61 -3.03 19.36
CA PHE A 193 11.77 -2.50 18.30
C PHE A 193 11.75 -3.46 17.13
N ASN A 194 10.58 -3.70 16.56
CA ASN A 194 10.44 -4.47 15.33
C ASN A 194 11.12 -3.75 14.17
N TRP A 195 11.45 -4.50 13.11
CA TRP A 195 11.88 -3.90 11.85
C TRP A 195 10.86 -2.86 11.37
N GLN A 196 9.61 -3.28 11.21
CA GLN A 196 8.48 -2.38 11.00
C GLN A 196 7.82 -2.11 12.36
N THR A 197 8.30 -1.08 13.04
CA THR A 197 7.76 -0.65 14.33
C THR A 197 6.44 0.08 14.13
N PRO A 198 5.34 -0.33 14.78
CA PRO A 198 4.06 0.34 14.62
C PRO A 198 4.02 1.70 15.35
N ILE A 199 3.46 2.71 14.67
CA ILE A 199 3.16 4.03 15.21
C ILE A 199 1.71 4.38 14.88
N LEU A 200 0.99 4.94 15.85
CA LEU A 200 -0.41 5.33 15.70
C LEU A 200 -0.65 6.73 16.24
N LEU A 201 -1.20 7.61 15.40
CA LEU A 201 -1.76 8.88 15.83
C LEU A 201 -3.20 8.65 16.28
N SER A 202 -3.53 9.09 17.50
CA SER A 202 -4.86 8.85 18.07
C SER A 202 -5.97 9.51 17.23
N PRO A 203 -7.04 8.79 16.88
CA PRO A 203 -8.18 9.38 16.18
C PRO A 203 -8.94 10.39 17.05
N HIS A 204 -8.76 10.36 18.37
CA HIS A 204 -9.46 11.24 19.30
C HIS A 204 -8.70 12.54 19.58
N ASN A 205 -7.37 12.51 19.52
CA ASN A 205 -6.52 13.67 19.81
C ASN A 205 -5.22 13.61 19.02
N GLN A 206 -5.05 14.51 18.07
CA GLN A 206 -3.89 14.58 17.19
C GLN A 206 -2.57 15.02 17.87
N ASP A 207 -2.57 15.27 19.19
CA ASP A 207 -1.36 15.46 19.98
C ASP A 207 -0.89 14.15 20.62
N VAL A 208 -1.74 13.11 20.58
CA VAL A 208 -1.47 11.81 21.18
C VAL A 208 -0.93 10.84 20.13
N LEU A 209 0.27 10.33 20.40
CA LEU A 209 0.93 9.29 19.62
C LEU A 209 1.14 8.04 20.48
N TYR A 210 0.99 6.88 19.84
CA TYR A 210 1.41 5.59 20.39
C TYR A 210 2.54 5.01 19.54
N LEU A 211 3.51 4.36 20.16
CA LEU A 211 4.61 3.68 19.49
C LEU A 211 4.92 2.37 20.18
N GLY A 212 5.04 1.28 19.41
CA GLY A 212 5.29 -0.06 19.93
C GLY A 212 6.78 -0.40 19.96
N SER A 213 7.29 -0.78 21.12
CA SER A 213 8.52 -1.56 21.26
C SER A 213 8.14 -2.97 21.75
N ASN A 214 8.75 -3.50 22.81
CA ASN A 214 8.15 -4.55 23.65
C ASN A 214 7.20 -3.97 24.70
N PHE A 215 7.17 -2.64 24.85
CA PHE A 215 6.24 -1.84 25.62
C PHE A 215 5.38 -1.00 24.68
N LEU A 216 4.19 -0.60 25.12
CA LEU A 216 3.46 0.45 24.46
C LEU A 216 3.82 1.81 25.06
N HIS A 217 4.36 2.70 24.27
CA HIS A 217 4.70 4.07 24.62
C HIS A 217 3.57 5.00 24.19
N LYS A 218 3.25 5.99 25.01
CA LYS A 218 2.30 7.07 24.75
C LYS A 218 2.99 8.42 24.87
N SER A 219 2.77 9.29 23.90
CA SER A 219 3.10 10.72 23.98
C SER A 219 1.80 11.52 23.93
N ILE A 220 1.76 12.66 24.62
CA ILE A 220 0.62 13.59 24.60
C ILE A 220 1.02 14.95 23.97
N ASN A 221 2.20 15.04 23.39
CA ASN A 221 2.78 16.23 22.79
C ASN A 221 3.56 15.92 21.50
N GLN A 222 2.95 15.06 20.67
CA GLN A 222 3.45 14.73 19.32
C GLN A 222 4.87 14.13 19.34
N GLY A 223 5.19 13.32 20.35
CA GLY A 223 6.45 12.59 20.46
C GLY A 223 7.58 13.40 21.11
N ASP A 224 7.29 14.54 21.72
CA ASP A 224 8.29 15.31 22.46
C ASP A 224 8.72 14.61 23.75
N ASP A 225 7.77 14.02 24.47
CA ASP A 225 8.00 13.20 25.63
C ASP A 225 7.19 11.90 25.54
N TRP A 226 7.67 10.82 26.17
CA TRP A 226 7.07 9.51 26.13
C TRP A 226 6.89 8.92 27.54
N GLU A 227 5.76 8.26 27.75
CA GLU A 227 5.44 7.46 28.92
C GLU A 227 5.23 6.01 28.49
N ASN A 228 5.77 5.05 29.25
CA ASN A 228 5.41 3.64 29.10
C ASN A 228 4.07 3.39 29.78
N ILE A 229 3.05 3.07 29.01
CA ILE A 229 1.69 2.78 29.50
C ILE A 229 1.38 1.28 29.60
N SER A 230 2.41 0.46 29.50
CA SER A 230 2.30 -1.00 29.69
C SER A 230 3.55 -1.55 30.37
N GLU A 231 3.47 -2.79 30.83
CA GLU A 231 4.62 -3.67 31.04
C GLU A 231 5.04 -4.28 29.70
N ASP A 232 6.02 -5.22 29.68
CA ASP A 232 6.38 -5.98 28.49
C ASP A 232 5.16 -6.82 28.03
N LEU A 233 4.62 -6.50 26.84
CA LEU A 233 3.42 -7.15 26.27
C LEU A 233 3.76 -8.36 25.39
N THR A 234 4.98 -8.88 25.49
CA THR A 234 5.49 -10.00 24.70
C THR A 234 5.89 -11.17 25.60
N ASN A 235 6.24 -12.32 25.03
CA ASN A 235 6.82 -13.45 25.77
C ASN A 235 8.31 -13.26 26.09
N GLY A 236 8.88 -12.09 25.77
CA GLY A 236 10.29 -11.77 25.98
C GLY A 236 11.17 -12.01 24.76
N GLY A 237 12.33 -11.38 24.79
CA GLY A 237 13.28 -11.43 23.67
C GLY A 237 13.95 -12.80 23.51
N LYS A 238 14.24 -13.18 22.26
CA LYS A 238 15.08 -14.33 21.91
C LYS A 238 16.43 -13.84 21.38
N LYS A 239 17.47 -14.63 21.56
CA LYS A 239 18.77 -14.36 20.94
C LYS A 239 18.67 -14.57 19.43
N GLY A 240 19.16 -13.62 18.63
CA GLY A 240 19.14 -13.68 17.19
C GLY A 240 19.75 -12.43 16.56
N ASN A 241 19.73 -12.35 15.25
CA ASN A 241 20.28 -11.22 14.48
C ASN A 241 19.31 -10.04 14.38
N VAL A 242 18.03 -10.27 14.72
CA VAL A 242 16.98 -9.25 14.72
C VAL A 242 16.26 -9.26 16.07
N PRO A 243 15.73 -8.14 16.53
CA PRO A 243 14.87 -8.10 17.71
C PRO A 243 13.66 -9.02 17.56
N TYR A 244 13.33 -9.75 18.63
CA TYR A 244 12.15 -10.61 18.73
C TYR A 244 11.48 -10.38 20.09
N GLY A 245 10.19 -10.66 20.19
CA GLY A 245 9.36 -10.21 21.30
C GLY A 245 9.14 -8.70 21.19
N THR A 246 8.51 -8.28 20.10
CA THR A 246 8.27 -6.88 19.75
C THR A 246 6.81 -6.69 19.31
N ILE A 247 6.25 -5.52 19.60
CA ILE A 247 4.92 -5.14 19.12
C ILE A 247 4.99 -4.92 17.60
N THR A 248 4.02 -5.49 16.88
CA THR A 248 3.91 -5.43 15.41
C THR A 248 2.72 -4.62 14.93
N THR A 249 1.70 -4.44 15.78
CA THR A 249 0.48 -3.72 15.41
C THR A 249 -0.17 -3.07 16.61
N ILE A 250 -0.78 -1.90 16.40
CA ILE A 250 -1.51 -1.12 17.40
C ILE A 250 -2.81 -0.64 16.76
N SER A 251 -3.93 -0.73 17.48
CA SER A 251 -5.20 -0.15 17.06
C SER A 251 -5.92 0.48 18.24
N GLU A 252 -6.29 1.75 18.13
CA GLU A 252 -7.20 2.42 19.05
C GLU A 252 -8.61 2.40 18.48
N SER A 253 -9.61 2.09 19.31
CA SER A 253 -11.01 2.19 18.87
C SER A 253 -11.37 3.62 18.46
N PRO A 254 -11.84 3.87 17.24
CA PRO A 254 -12.26 5.20 16.84
C PRO A 254 -13.54 5.67 17.56
N ILE A 255 -14.28 4.74 18.18
CA ILE A 255 -15.53 5.02 18.88
C ILE A 255 -15.27 5.41 20.34
N LYS A 256 -14.26 4.80 20.96
CA LYS A 256 -14.02 4.95 22.40
C LYS A 256 -12.56 5.14 22.72
N GLU A 257 -12.22 6.37 23.12
CA GLU A 257 -10.88 6.72 23.58
C GLU A 257 -10.40 5.78 24.70
N GLY A 258 -9.12 5.38 24.60
CA GLY A 258 -8.46 4.53 25.58
C GLY A 258 -8.82 3.04 25.51
N VAL A 259 -9.58 2.60 24.50
CA VAL A 259 -9.68 1.19 24.14
C VAL A 259 -8.62 0.91 23.08
N LEU A 260 -7.53 0.25 23.49
CA LEU A 260 -6.38 -0.04 22.64
C LEU A 260 -6.14 -1.55 22.59
N TYR A 261 -5.80 -2.00 21.39
CA TYR A 261 -5.36 -3.37 21.12
C TYR A 261 -3.92 -3.36 20.61
N VAL A 262 -3.16 -4.37 21.01
CA VAL A 262 -1.74 -4.53 20.64
C VAL A 262 -1.49 -6.00 20.31
N GLY A 263 -0.78 -6.23 19.20
CA GLY A 263 -0.30 -7.55 18.81
C GLY A 263 1.22 -7.57 18.67
N SER A 264 1.84 -8.75 18.83
CA SER A 264 3.29 -8.94 18.79
C SER A 264 3.74 -10.03 17.81
N ASP A 265 5.03 -10.06 17.50
CA ASP A 265 5.67 -11.04 16.64
C ASP A 265 5.74 -12.46 17.22
N ASP A 266 5.47 -12.61 18.49
CA ASP A 266 5.42 -13.89 19.24
C ASP A 266 3.99 -14.34 19.60
N GLY A 267 2.97 -13.74 18.97
CA GLY A 267 1.57 -14.15 19.04
C GLY A 267 0.82 -13.64 20.27
N MET A 268 1.40 -12.74 21.05
CA MET A 268 0.70 -12.11 22.18
C MET A 268 -0.24 -11.03 21.69
N ILE A 269 -1.46 -11.03 22.22
CA ILE A 269 -2.47 -10.01 21.92
C ILE A 269 -3.01 -9.50 23.26
N HIS A 270 -3.01 -8.19 23.40
CA HIS A 270 -3.46 -7.53 24.62
C HIS A 270 -4.49 -6.43 24.31
N VAL A 271 -5.37 -6.19 25.28
CA VAL A 271 -6.33 -5.09 25.28
C VAL A 271 -6.28 -4.30 26.55
N THR A 272 -6.30 -2.98 26.45
CA THR A 272 -6.68 -2.07 27.52
C THR A 272 -8.02 -1.40 27.21
N LYS A 273 -8.81 -1.07 28.23
CA LYS A 273 -10.07 -0.33 28.10
C LYS A 273 -10.07 0.97 28.90
N ASN A 274 -8.92 1.35 29.40
CA ASN A 274 -8.74 2.49 30.31
C ASN A 274 -7.44 3.26 30.05
N GLY A 275 -7.01 3.29 28.80
CA GLY A 275 -5.86 4.08 28.35
C GLY A 275 -4.51 3.58 28.86
N GLY A 276 -4.35 2.27 29.04
CA GLY A 276 -3.10 1.65 29.45
C GLY A 276 -2.97 1.43 30.98
N LYS A 277 -3.95 1.84 31.79
CA LYS A 277 -3.88 1.62 33.23
C LYS A 277 -3.90 0.15 33.62
N THR A 278 -4.60 -0.68 32.87
CA THR A 278 -4.61 -2.15 33.02
C THR A 278 -4.67 -2.80 31.64
N TRP A 279 -3.94 -3.90 31.51
CA TRP A 279 -3.88 -4.70 30.29
C TRP A 279 -4.38 -6.12 30.56
N ASN A 280 -5.12 -6.68 29.60
CA ASN A 280 -5.57 -8.05 29.64
C ASN A 280 -5.03 -8.79 28.42
N ASN A 281 -4.38 -9.93 28.65
CA ASN A 281 -4.04 -10.85 27.57
C ASN A 281 -5.33 -11.48 27.02
N ILE A 282 -5.49 -11.43 25.71
CA ILE A 282 -6.64 -11.93 24.97
C ILE A 282 -6.26 -12.95 23.90
N SER A 283 -5.04 -13.49 23.93
CA SER A 283 -4.54 -14.51 23.00
C SER A 283 -5.34 -15.82 23.07
N GLY A 284 -5.85 -16.18 24.25
CA GLY A 284 -6.83 -17.24 24.49
C GLY A 284 -6.58 -18.53 23.71
N ASN A 285 -7.59 -18.96 22.93
CA ASN A 285 -7.58 -20.19 22.12
C ASN A 285 -7.10 -19.96 20.67
N LEU A 286 -6.38 -18.87 20.42
CA LEU A 286 -5.78 -18.60 19.12
C LEU A 286 -4.54 -19.49 18.88
N PRO A 287 -4.14 -19.71 17.61
CA PRO A 287 -2.86 -20.32 17.30
C PRO A 287 -1.72 -19.59 17.99
N GLN A 288 -0.84 -20.32 18.65
CA GLN A 288 0.27 -19.77 19.43
C GLN A 288 1.51 -19.59 18.57
N ASP A 289 2.39 -18.69 18.99
CA ASP A 289 3.70 -18.44 18.37
C ASP A 289 3.62 -18.00 16.88
N LEU A 290 2.49 -17.46 16.45
CA LEU A 290 2.34 -16.87 15.12
C LEU A 290 2.44 -15.34 15.20
N TRP A 291 3.01 -14.74 14.19
CA TRP A 291 3.11 -13.29 14.08
C TRP A 291 1.71 -12.65 13.99
N VAL A 292 1.43 -11.69 14.84
CA VAL A 292 0.21 -10.87 14.71
C VAL A 292 0.46 -9.85 13.61
N SER A 293 -0.09 -10.09 12.42
CA SER A 293 0.11 -9.22 11.27
C SER A 293 -0.71 -7.93 11.39
N ASN A 294 -1.96 -8.04 11.87
CA ASN A 294 -2.81 -6.87 12.05
C ASN A 294 -3.85 -7.09 13.14
N VAL A 295 -4.12 -6.03 13.90
CA VAL A 295 -5.29 -5.90 14.77
C VAL A 295 -6.07 -4.64 14.38
N TYR A 296 -7.39 -4.75 14.22
CA TYR A 296 -8.24 -3.66 13.76
C TYR A 296 -9.48 -3.52 14.63
N ALA A 297 -9.60 -2.42 15.37
CA ALA A 297 -10.78 -2.08 16.16
C ALA A 297 -11.89 -1.57 15.23
N SER A 298 -13.11 -2.07 15.40
CA SER A 298 -14.25 -1.75 14.54
C SER A 298 -14.59 -0.27 14.54
N ASN A 299 -14.96 0.25 13.37
CA ASN A 299 -15.49 1.60 13.18
C ASN A 299 -16.94 1.75 13.65
N HIS A 300 -17.68 0.65 13.84
CA HIS A 300 -19.11 0.65 14.12
C HIS A 300 -19.48 0.18 15.54
N ASN A 301 -18.61 -0.60 16.19
CA ASN A 301 -18.91 -1.15 17.51
C ASN A 301 -17.65 -1.28 18.39
N GLU A 302 -17.58 -0.54 19.48
CA GLU A 302 -16.43 -0.53 20.40
C GLU A 302 -15.99 -1.91 20.93
N LYS A 303 -16.89 -2.91 20.90
CA LYS A 303 -16.63 -4.28 21.39
C LYS A 303 -16.08 -5.22 20.31
N VAL A 304 -16.18 -4.80 19.04
CA VAL A 304 -15.76 -5.63 17.90
C VAL A 304 -14.31 -5.32 17.55
N VAL A 305 -13.55 -6.37 17.31
CA VAL A 305 -12.16 -6.29 16.87
C VAL A 305 -11.86 -7.44 15.92
N TYR A 306 -11.09 -7.17 14.89
CA TYR A 306 -10.60 -8.12 13.90
C TYR A 306 -9.11 -8.37 14.12
N LEU A 307 -8.67 -9.57 13.77
CA LEU A 307 -7.29 -10.01 13.99
C LEU A 307 -6.84 -10.92 12.86
N SER A 308 -5.66 -10.66 12.32
CA SER A 308 -4.96 -11.57 11.43
C SER A 308 -3.64 -12.04 12.01
N LEU A 309 -3.30 -13.31 11.73
CA LEU A 309 -2.02 -13.92 12.09
C LEU A 309 -1.34 -14.44 10.83
N ASP A 310 -0.04 -14.40 10.83
CA ASP A 310 0.83 -14.84 9.75
C ASP A 310 1.83 -15.89 10.23
N GLY A 311 1.81 -17.04 9.54
CA GLY A 311 2.68 -18.18 9.85
C GLY A 311 3.71 -18.49 8.77
N TYR A 312 3.87 -17.66 7.73
CA TYR A 312 4.74 -18.00 6.59
C TYR A 312 6.19 -18.27 6.99
N ARG A 313 6.69 -17.62 8.06
CA ARG A 313 8.05 -17.84 8.59
C ARG A 313 8.28 -19.25 9.13
N TRP A 314 7.21 -20.02 9.31
CA TRP A 314 7.19 -21.41 9.78
C TRP A 314 6.58 -22.36 8.73
N ASP A 315 6.61 -21.99 7.44
CA ASP A 315 6.01 -22.74 6.32
C ASP A 315 4.50 -23.00 6.53
N ASN A 316 3.82 -22.12 7.25
CA ASN A 316 2.39 -22.20 7.51
C ASN A 316 1.68 -21.07 6.77
N PHE A 317 1.04 -21.39 5.66
CA PHE A 317 0.35 -20.44 4.79
C PHE A 317 -1.17 -20.38 5.01
N SER A 318 -1.67 -20.98 6.09
CA SER A 318 -3.11 -20.96 6.41
C SER A 318 -3.60 -19.52 6.64
N PRO A 319 -4.81 -19.18 6.13
CA PRO A 319 -5.39 -17.86 6.32
C PRO A 319 -5.97 -17.72 7.73
N TYR A 320 -5.22 -17.16 8.63
CA TYR A 320 -5.67 -16.92 10.00
C TYR A 320 -6.34 -15.56 10.11
N LEU A 321 -7.68 -15.55 10.19
CA LEU A 321 -8.49 -14.35 10.36
C LEU A 321 -9.59 -14.60 11.39
N PHE A 322 -9.69 -13.72 12.37
CA PHE A 322 -10.60 -13.86 13.49
C PHE A 322 -11.37 -12.58 13.78
N GLN A 323 -12.59 -12.73 14.28
CA GLN A 323 -13.41 -11.66 14.83
C GLN A 323 -13.73 -11.94 16.29
N SER A 324 -13.69 -10.90 17.11
CA SER A 324 -14.28 -10.90 18.46
C SER A 324 -15.37 -9.84 18.56
N LYS A 325 -16.45 -10.16 19.26
CA LYS A 325 -17.58 -9.24 19.55
C LYS A 325 -17.65 -8.83 21.03
N ASN A 326 -16.56 -9.06 21.79
CA ASN A 326 -16.53 -8.85 23.24
C ASN A 326 -15.14 -8.43 23.76
N TYR A 327 -14.49 -7.51 23.03
CA TYR A 327 -13.15 -6.98 23.34
C TYR A 327 -12.06 -8.07 23.38
N GLY A 328 -12.12 -9.06 22.51
CA GLY A 328 -11.12 -10.12 22.42
C GLY A 328 -11.28 -11.25 23.44
N LYS A 329 -12.35 -11.29 24.27
CA LYS A 329 -12.54 -12.37 25.24
C LYS A 329 -12.77 -13.73 24.59
N THR A 330 -13.43 -13.73 23.42
CA THR A 330 -13.63 -14.92 22.59
C THR A 330 -13.43 -14.57 21.13
N TRP A 331 -12.85 -15.49 20.37
CA TRP A 331 -12.54 -15.34 18.96
C TRP A 331 -13.27 -16.38 18.13
N VAL A 332 -13.76 -15.96 16.98
CA VAL A 332 -14.39 -16.80 15.97
C VAL A 332 -13.61 -16.62 14.66
N SER A 333 -13.22 -17.74 14.03
CA SER A 333 -12.60 -17.67 12.71
C SER A 333 -13.61 -17.20 11.68
N ILE A 334 -13.17 -16.29 10.81
CA ILE A 334 -13.94 -15.75 9.69
C ILE A 334 -13.21 -15.92 8.35
N SER A 335 -12.32 -16.90 8.24
CA SER A 335 -11.52 -17.17 7.03
C SER A 335 -12.13 -18.24 6.08
N SER A 336 -13.37 -18.62 6.24
CA SER A 336 -14.07 -19.81 5.70
C SER A 336 -13.64 -20.29 4.31
N ASN A 337 -13.69 -19.45 3.29
CA ASN A 337 -13.40 -19.78 1.89
C ASN A 337 -12.22 -19.00 1.31
N LEU A 338 -11.39 -18.41 2.18
CA LEU A 338 -10.13 -17.77 1.76
C LEU A 338 -9.14 -18.84 1.29
N PRO A 339 -8.31 -18.53 0.29
CA PRO A 339 -7.25 -19.43 -0.13
C PRO A 339 -6.14 -19.53 0.93
N ASP A 340 -5.35 -20.60 0.85
CA ASP A 340 -4.12 -20.73 1.64
C ASP A 340 -3.14 -19.61 1.24
N SER A 341 -3.13 -18.56 2.05
CA SER A 341 -2.26 -17.39 1.89
C SER A 341 -2.25 -16.60 3.19
N PRO A 342 -1.08 -16.16 3.68
CA PRO A 342 -0.98 -15.30 4.85
C PRO A 342 -1.79 -14.03 4.68
N ILE A 343 -2.44 -13.58 5.76
CA ILE A 343 -3.24 -12.36 5.77
C ILE A 343 -2.40 -11.26 6.42
N ASN A 344 -2.09 -10.23 5.66
CA ASN A 344 -1.24 -9.13 6.10
C ASN A 344 -2.04 -8.03 6.79
N VAL A 345 -3.24 -7.74 6.30
CA VAL A 345 -4.08 -6.64 6.77
C VAL A 345 -5.56 -6.99 6.67
N VAL A 346 -6.35 -6.50 7.64
CA VAL A 346 -7.81 -6.51 7.63
C VAL A 346 -8.32 -5.13 8.04
N ILE A 347 -9.30 -4.61 7.32
CA ILE A 347 -10.01 -3.38 7.66
C ILE A 347 -11.53 -3.57 7.51
N GLU A 348 -12.28 -2.83 8.31
CA GLU A 348 -13.73 -2.72 8.21
C GLU A 348 -14.08 -1.47 7.40
N ASP A 349 -15.09 -1.56 6.55
CA ASP A 349 -15.60 -0.39 5.84
C ASP A 349 -16.15 0.66 6.81
N ASN A 350 -15.87 1.93 6.55
CA ASN A 350 -16.26 3.02 7.44
C ASN A 350 -17.74 3.43 7.34
N VAL A 351 -18.44 3.02 6.28
CA VAL A 351 -19.86 3.31 6.01
C VAL A 351 -20.74 2.11 6.30
N ASN A 352 -20.33 0.92 5.87
CA ASN A 352 -21.11 -0.30 5.93
C ASN A 352 -20.44 -1.37 6.79
N GLN A 353 -20.98 -1.62 7.99
CA GLN A 353 -20.44 -2.58 8.95
C GLN A 353 -20.39 -4.03 8.47
N ASP A 354 -21.13 -4.39 7.40
CA ASP A 354 -21.16 -5.74 6.87
C ASP A 354 -20.00 -5.99 5.88
N ILE A 355 -19.30 -4.92 5.48
CA ILE A 355 -18.21 -4.98 4.51
C ILE A 355 -16.85 -5.01 5.24
N LEU A 356 -16.05 -6.01 4.88
CA LEU A 356 -14.66 -6.15 5.29
C LEU A 356 -13.77 -6.28 4.06
N TYR A 357 -12.56 -5.74 4.14
CA TYR A 357 -11.50 -5.95 3.16
C TYR A 357 -10.30 -6.62 3.82
N ILE A 358 -9.66 -7.55 3.13
CA ILE A 358 -8.37 -8.09 3.54
C ILE A 358 -7.35 -7.99 2.40
N GLY A 359 -6.09 -7.82 2.80
CA GLY A 359 -4.93 -7.97 1.93
C GLY A 359 -4.16 -9.23 2.30
N ASN A 360 -3.81 -10.05 1.31
CA ASN A 360 -2.96 -11.22 1.45
C ASN A 360 -1.87 -11.24 0.37
N ASP A 361 -1.05 -12.28 0.30
CA ASP A 361 0.05 -12.37 -0.67
C ASP A 361 -0.39 -12.51 -2.14
N HIS A 362 -1.70 -12.69 -2.39
CA HIS A 362 -2.26 -12.87 -3.74
C HIS A 362 -3.16 -11.73 -4.19
N GLY A 363 -3.48 -10.77 -3.31
CA GLY A 363 -4.31 -9.63 -3.63
C GLY A 363 -5.29 -9.23 -2.53
N VAL A 364 -6.41 -8.63 -2.94
CA VAL A 364 -7.48 -8.16 -2.04
C VAL A 364 -8.69 -9.08 -2.12
N TYR A 365 -9.30 -9.34 -0.98
CA TYR A 365 -10.60 -10.01 -0.86
C TYR A 365 -11.56 -9.11 -0.11
N ILE A 366 -12.84 -9.19 -0.49
CA ILE A 366 -13.94 -8.44 0.11
C ILE A 366 -14.99 -9.42 0.66
N SER A 367 -15.56 -9.07 1.79
CA SER A 367 -16.74 -9.73 2.35
C SER A 367 -17.87 -8.72 2.45
N PHE A 368 -19.11 -9.15 2.18
CA PHE A 368 -20.33 -8.37 2.31
C PHE A 368 -21.23 -8.88 3.46
N ASP A 369 -20.72 -9.77 4.30
CA ASP A 369 -21.50 -10.48 5.33
C ASP A 369 -20.72 -10.66 6.65
N GLN A 370 -19.88 -9.69 6.99
CA GLN A 370 -19.02 -9.68 8.19
C GLN A 370 -18.04 -10.87 8.23
N GLY A 371 -17.47 -11.24 7.08
CA GLY A 371 -16.45 -12.27 6.98
C GLY A 371 -16.95 -13.71 6.94
N LYS A 372 -18.27 -13.95 6.76
CA LYS A 372 -18.80 -15.31 6.59
C LYS A 372 -18.39 -15.89 5.25
N THR A 373 -18.39 -15.06 4.20
CA THR A 373 -17.90 -15.42 2.86
C THR A 373 -17.03 -14.31 2.28
N TRP A 374 -16.09 -14.69 1.41
CA TRP A 374 -15.13 -13.80 0.79
C TRP A 374 -15.15 -13.94 -0.72
N GLU A 375 -15.06 -12.83 -1.41
CA GLU A 375 -14.93 -12.75 -2.86
C GLU A 375 -13.62 -12.03 -3.23
N PRO A 376 -12.89 -12.48 -4.28
CA PRO A 376 -11.67 -11.81 -4.71
C PRO A 376 -11.98 -10.47 -5.39
N PHE A 377 -11.30 -9.41 -4.95
CA PHE A 377 -11.39 -8.07 -5.51
C PHE A 377 -10.30 -7.88 -6.57
N LYS A 378 -10.56 -8.33 -7.81
CA LYS A 378 -9.52 -8.54 -8.83
C LYS A 378 -9.47 -7.51 -9.94
N LYS A 379 -10.56 -6.78 -10.22
CA LYS A 379 -10.63 -5.96 -11.43
C LYS A 379 -9.61 -4.80 -11.39
N GLY A 380 -8.68 -4.79 -12.34
CA GLY A 380 -7.61 -3.79 -12.41
C GLY A 380 -6.45 -4.01 -11.44
N LEU A 381 -6.56 -4.97 -10.52
CA LEU A 381 -5.50 -5.31 -9.57
C LEU A 381 -4.72 -6.52 -10.06
N THR A 382 -3.42 -6.39 -10.19
CA THR A 382 -2.54 -7.53 -10.47
C THR A 382 -2.34 -8.37 -9.22
N SER A 383 -2.06 -9.67 -9.38
CA SER A 383 -1.68 -10.52 -8.26
C SER A 383 -0.35 -10.03 -7.68
N ALA A 384 -0.40 -9.53 -6.47
CA ALA A 384 0.73 -9.04 -5.70
C ALA A 384 0.42 -9.13 -4.21
N ALA A 385 1.44 -9.27 -3.38
CA ALA A 385 1.27 -9.22 -1.93
C ALA A 385 0.76 -7.83 -1.52
N VAL A 386 -0.36 -7.80 -0.82
CA VAL A 386 -0.99 -6.58 -0.29
C VAL A 386 -0.61 -6.48 1.18
N HIS A 387 0.19 -5.47 1.50
CA HIS A 387 0.69 -5.27 2.86
C HIS A 387 -0.17 -4.29 3.67
N ASP A 388 -0.83 -3.35 2.98
CA ASP A 388 -1.65 -2.36 3.67
C ASP A 388 -2.88 -1.93 2.86
N LEU A 389 -3.94 -1.55 3.57
CA LEU A 389 -5.21 -1.08 3.03
C LEU A 389 -5.65 0.17 3.79
N VAL A 390 -6.02 1.24 3.08
CA VAL A 390 -6.50 2.48 3.66
C VAL A 390 -7.74 2.97 2.91
N ILE A 391 -8.76 3.39 3.64
CA ILE A 391 -9.93 4.06 3.07
C ILE A 391 -9.76 5.57 3.27
N GLN A 392 -9.80 6.32 2.17
CA GLN A 392 -9.99 7.77 2.21
C GLN A 392 -11.50 8.04 2.26
N GLU A 393 -11.97 8.49 3.41
CA GLU A 393 -13.39 8.50 3.74
C GLU A 393 -14.22 9.52 2.94
N GLU A 394 -13.68 10.73 2.70
CA GLU A 394 -14.39 11.80 2.01
C GLU A 394 -14.62 11.51 0.52
N GLU A 395 -13.64 10.90 -0.13
CA GLU A 395 -13.69 10.55 -1.56
C GLU A 395 -14.19 9.12 -1.80
N GLN A 396 -14.39 8.34 -0.73
CA GLN A 396 -14.80 6.93 -0.76
C GLN A 396 -13.86 6.07 -1.62
N HIS A 397 -12.55 6.26 -1.43
CA HIS A 397 -11.52 5.53 -2.13
C HIS A 397 -10.86 4.48 -1.24
N LEU A 398 -10.73 3.25 -1.74
CA LEU A 398 -9.87 2.23 -1.17
C LEU A 398 -8.50 2.30 -1.83
N LEU A 399 -7.46 2.51 -1.03
CA LEU A 399 -6.08 2.42 -1.46
C LEU A 399 -5.49 1.09 -1.05
N VAL A 400 -4.73 0.48 -1.96
CA VAL A 400 -4.13 -0.83 -1.79
C VAL A 400 -2.62 -0.70 -1.93
N GLY A 401 -1.91 -0.81 -0.83
CA GLY A 401 -0.45 -0.79 -0.79
C GLY A 401 0.11 -2.20 -1.04
N THR A 402 0.86 -2.36 -2.13
CA THR A 402 1.41 -3.66 -2.51
C THR A 402 2.92 -3.72 -2.30
N HIS A 403 3.42 -4.90 -1.99
CA HIS A 403 4.85 -5.16 -1.89
C HIS A 403 5.39 -5.66 -3.24
N GLY A 404 5.57 -4.73 -4.18
CA GLY A 404 6.15 -5.01 -5.49
C GLY A 404 5.43 -4.37 -6.69
N ARG A 405 4.15 -3.97 -6.56
CA ARG A 405 3.36 -3.39 -7.65
C ARG A 405 2.77 -2.03 -7.32
N SER A 406 3.49 -1.26 -6.49
CA SER A 406 3.10 0.11 -6.09
C SER A 406 1.75 0.18 -5.36
N ILE A 407 0.98 1.23 -5.59
CA ILE A 407 -0.30 1.50 -4.95
C ILE A 407 -1.40 1.51 -6.00
N TYR A 408 -2.52 0.85 -5.68
CA TYR A 408 -3.75 0.92 -6.45
C TYR A 408 -4.79 1.75 -5.71
N LEU A 409 -5.69 2.36 -6.47
CA LEU A 409 -6.83 3.12 -5.97
C LEU A 409 -8.11 2.60 -6.62
N ALA A 410 -9.12 2.34 -5.81
CA ALA A 410 -10.46 1.98 -6.26
C ALA A 410 -11.50 2.92 -5.65
N ASP A 411 -12.40 3.44 -6.47
CA ASP A 411 -13.64 4.09 -6.01
C ASP A 411 -14.58 3.00 -5.47
N ILE A 412 -14.92 3.08 -4.19
CA ILE A 412 -15.75 2.10 -3.48
C ILE A 412 -17.14 2.64 -3.12
N ALA A 413 -17.52 3.84 -3.57
CA ALA A 413 -18.79 4.45 -3.25
C ALA A 413 -19.99 3.54 -3.56
N LEU A 414 -19.95 2.84 -4.69
CA LEU A 414 -21.00 1.88 -5.06
C LEU A 414 -21.01 0.65 -4.14
N ILE A 415 -19.84 0.22 -3.70
CA ILE A 415 -19.69 -0.94 -2.82
C ILE A 415 -20.22 -0.60 -1.42
N GLN A 416 -19.86 0.55 -0.90
CA GLN A 416 -20.34 1.06 0.40
C GLN A 416 -21.84 1.21 0.48
N ASN A 417 -22.47 1.60 -0.63
CA ASN A 417 -23.91 1.70 -0.77
C ASN A 417 -24.60 0.37 -1.14
N HIS A 418 -23.86 -0.72 -1.04
CA HIS A 418 -24.38 -2.07 -1.27
C HIS A 418 -25.41 -2.41 -0.20
N ASP A 419 -26.68 -2.32 -0.55
CA ASP A 419 -27.79 -2.72 0.28
C ASP A 419 -28.30 -4.10 -0.24
N ILE A 420 -28.08 -5.13 0.55
CA ILE A 420 -28.47 -6.51 0.21
C ILE A 420 -29.98 -6.58 -0.09
N ASP A 421 -30.80 -5.79 0.60
CA ASP A 421 -32.25 -5.77 0.40
C ASP A 421 -32.66 -5.07 -0.91
N ASN A 422 -31.86 -4.12 -1.40
CA ASN A 422 -32.06 -3.45 -2.69
C ASN A 422 -31.56 -4.27 -3.90
N LEU A 423 -30.80 -5.34 -3.68
CA LEU A 423 -30.36 -6.29 -4.71
C LEU A 423 -31.36 -7.42 -4.99
N LEU A 424 -32.63 -7.19 -4.67
CA LEU A 424 -33.72 -8.13 -5.04
C LEU A 424 -33.92 -8.16 -6.56
N ALA A 425 -33.53 -7.12 -7.29
CA ALA A 425 -33.52 -7.11 -8.74
C ALA A 425 -32.39 -8.00 -9.29
N ASP A 426 -32.66 -8.77 -10.33
CA ASP A 426 -31.66 -9.61 -10.99
C ASP A 426 -30.54 -8.77 -11.60
N ILE A 427 -30.85 -7.53 -12.04
CA ILE A 427 -29.92 -6.54 -12.59
C ILE A 427 -30.26 -5.16 -12.00
N LYS A 428 -29.23 -4.41 -11.57
CA LYS A 428 -29.36 -3.00 -11.15
C LYS A 428 -28.33 -2.16 -11.89
N ILE A 429 -28.77 -1.14 -12.59
CA ILE A 429 -27.92 -0.11 -13.19
C ILE A 429 -27.80 1.02 -12.18
N PHE A 430 -26.58 1.45 -11.90
CA PHE A 430 -26.29 2.59 -11.02
C PHE A 430 -26.31 3.90 -11.81
N ASP A 431 -26.42 5.02 -11.10
CA ASP A 431 -26.52 6.34 -11.71
C ASP A 431 -25.42 6.59 -12.73
N VAL A 432 -25.84 6.96 -13.92
CA VAL A 432 -24.98 7.28 -15.04
C VAL A 432 -24.74 8.78 -15.03
N LYS A 433 -23.47 9.19 -14.96
CA LYS A 433 -23.12 10.61 -14.97
C LYS A 433 -23.36 11.20 -16.36
N ASP A 434 -23.92 12.39 -16.40
CA ASP A 434 -24.12 13.15 -17.64
C ASP A 434 -22.77 13.41 -18.32
N VAL A 435 -22.73 13.17 -19.63
CA VAL A 435 -21.60 13.53 -20.49
C VAL A 435 -22.00 14.74 -21.34
N ARG A 436 -21.31 15.87 -21.13
CA ARG A 436 -21.55 17.07 -21.92
C ARG A 436 -20.76 17.03 -23.22
N PHE A 437 -21.45 17.23 -24.33
CA PHE A 437 -20.81 17.34 -25.62
C PHE A 437 -19.82 18.52 -25.69
N SER A 438 -18.75 18.33 -26.45
CA SER A 438 -17.78 19.38 -26.74
C SER A 438 -17.26 19.24 -28.18
N GLU A 439 -17.37 20.32 -28.97
CA GLU A 439 -16.80 20.42 -30.32
C GLU A 439 -15.28 20.20 -30.36
N ARG A 440 -14.62 20.18 -29.21
CA ARG A 440 -13.18 19.95 -29.09
C ARG A 440 -12.81 18.46 -29.00
N TRP A 441 -13.79 17.58 -28.94
CA TRP A 441 -13.55 16.15 -28.90
C TRP A 441 -12.91 15.69 -30.23
N GLY A 442 -11.98 14.75 -30.13
CA GLY A 442 -11.25 14.24 -31.30
C GLY A 442 -10.27 15.23 -31.93
N THR A 443 -10.16 16.48 -31.44
CA THR A 443 -9.17 17.42 -31.96
C THR A 443 -7.79 17.21 -31.36
N LYS A 444 -6.79 17.02 -32.24
CA LYS A 444 -5.40 16.86 -31.82
C LYS A 444 -4.70 18.22 -31.85
N ARG A 445 -4.32 18.74 -30.70
CA ARG A 445 -3.60 20.02 -30.57
C ARG A 445 -2.09 19.91 -30.74
N SER A 446 -1.54 18.71 -30.61
CA SER A 446 -0.10 18.43 -30.69
C SER A 446 0.12 16.99 -31.16
N THR A 447 1.23 16.74 -31.84
CA THR A 447 1.62 15.37 -32.27
C THR A 447 1.83 14.41 -31.10
N ASP A 448 2.05 14.94 -29.91
CA ASP A 448 2.42 14.19 -28.72
C ASP A 448 1.26 13.87 -27.76
N ILE A 449 0.05 14.36 -28.05
CA ILE A 449 -1.13 14.16 -27.20
C ILE A 449 -2.07 13.19 -27.93
N ASN A 450 -2.51 12.16 -27.21
CA ASN A 450 -3.58 11.29 -27.68
C ASN A 450 -4.88 12.09 -27.82
N TYR A 451 -5.73 11.69 -28.76
CA TYR A 451 -7.07 12.25 -28.83
C TYR A 451 -7.79 12.03 -27.51
N PHE A 452 -8.45 13.06 -27.02
CA PHE A 452 -9.44 12.85 -25.99
C PHE A 452 -10.68 12.25 -26.65
N THR A 453 -10.93 10.99 -26.40
CA THR A 453 -12.19 10.33 -26.76
C THR A 453 -12.98 10.17 -25.47
N PRO A 454 -14.09 10.87 -25.33
CA PRO A 454 -14.95 10.70 -24.15
C PRO A 454 -15.55 9.31 -24.18
N SER A 455 -15.75 8.75 -23.00
CA SER A 455 -16.51 7.53 -22.82
C SER A 455 -17.51 7.71 -21.68
N LEU A 456 -18.63 7.03 -21.80
CA LEU A 456 -19.61 6.93 -20.74
C LEU A 456 -19.27 5.72 -19.89
N LYS A 457 -18.95 5.96 -18.63
CA LYS A 457 -18.62 4.89 -17.67
C LYS A 457 -19.78 4.75 -16.69
N PHE A 458 -20.26 3.53 -16.54
CA PHE A 458 -21.31 3.21 -15.57
C PHE A 458 -21.16 1.78 -15.06
N SER A 459 -21.85 1.49 -13.97
CA SER A 459 -21.78 0.21 -13.29
C SER A 459 -23.11 -0.51 -13.30
N ILE A 460 -23.04 -1.83 -13.44
CA ILE A 460 -24.20 -2.73 -13.36
C ILE A 460 -23.89 -3.81 -12.33
N PHE A 461 -24.78 -3.98 -11.36
CA PHE A 461 -24.76 -5.19 -10.53
C PHE A 461 -25.62 -6.25 -11.17
N SER A 462 -25.11 -7.48 -11.21
CA SER A 462 -25.83 -8.64 -11.71
C SER A 462 -25.78 -9.78 -10.69
N LYS A 463 -26.93 -10.36 -10.36
CA LYS A 463 -27.06 -11.44 -9.38
C LYS A 463 -26.49 -12.78 -9.89
N SER A 464 -26.41 -12.95 -11.20
CA SER A 464 -25.88 -14.13 -11.87
C SER A 464 -25.23 -13.77 -13.20
N SER A 465 -24.38 -14.65 -13.74
CA SER A 465 -23.79 -14.44 -15.06
C SER A 465 -24.83 -14.69 -16.15
N HIS A 466 -25.00 -13.73 -17.07
CA HIS A 466 -25.87 -13.85 -18.23
C HIS A 466 -25.51 -12.84 -19.34
N LYS A 467 -26.14 -12.99 -20.49
CA LYS A 467 -26.06 -12.05 -21.59
C LYS A 467 -27.19 -11.04 -21.49
N ALA A 468 -26.88 -9.74 -21.72
CA ALA A 468 -27.83 -8.66 -21.76
C ALA A 468 -27.64 -7.84 -23.04
N SER A 469 -28.67 -7.13 -23.48
CA SER A 469 -28.55 -6.09 -24.51
C SER A 469 -28.40 -4.73 -23.80
N PHE A 470 -27.36 -4.00 -24.22
CA PHE A 470 -27.14 -2.63 -23.82
C PHE A 470 -27.55 -1.72 -24.99
N GLU A 471 -28.45 -0.78 -24.74
CA GLU A 471 -28.98 0.12 -25.76
C GLU A 471 -28.88 1.57 -25.30
N ILE A 472 -28.52 2.43 -26.22
CA ILE A 472 -28.67 3.90 -26.10
C ILE A 472 -29.88 4.29 -26.92
N ILE A 473 -30.79 5.04 -26.31
CA ILE A 473 -32.02 5.48 -26.94
C ILE A 473 -32.13 7.01 -26.84
N ASN A 474 -32.74 7.64 -27.84
CA ASN A 474 -33.11 9.08 -27.80
C ASN A 474 -34.38 9.32 -26.97
N ASN A 475 -34.80 10.58 -26.87
CA ASN A 475 -36.02 10.95 -26.17
C ASN A 475 -37.29 10.34 -26.81
N ASP A 476 -37.29 10.08 -28.10
CA ASP A 476 -38.37 9.47 -28.86
C ASP A 476 -38.38 7.93 -28.80
N LYS A 477 -37.41 7.35 -28.05
CA LYS A 477 -37.20 5.91 -27.86
C LYS A 477 -36.61 5.17 -29.07
N ASP A 478 -36.04 5.88 -30.03
CA ASP A 478 -35.33 5.24 -31.12
C ASP A 478 -33.98 4.75 -30.61
N VAL A 479 -33.58 3.54 -31.07
CA VAL A 479 -32.31 2.93 -30.67
C VAL A 479 -31.18 3.52 -31.48
N LEU A 480 -30.32 4.29 -30.85
CA LEU A 480 -29.14 4.90 -31.43
C LEU A 480 -27.92 3.97 -31.43
N PHE A 481 -27.91 3.03 -30.50
CA PHE A 481 -26.84 2.04 -30.35
C PHE A 481 -27.38 0.81 -29.64
N SER A 482 -26.93 -0.37 -30.08
CA SER A 482 -27.24 -1.64 -29.42
C SER A 482 -26.05 -2.57 -29.44
N GLN A 483 -25.73 -3.15 -28.30
CA GLN A 483 -24.65 -4.11 -28.15
C GLN A 483 -25.00 -5.23 -27.17
N SER A 484 -24.70 -6.48 -27.54
CA SER A 484 -24.77 -7.58 -26.60
C SER A 484 -23.56 -7.55 -25.67
N ILE A 485 -23.82 -7.54 -24.36
CA ILE A 485 -22.80 -7.57 -23.30
C ILE A 485 -22.96 -8.84 -22.48
N SER A 486 -21.83 -9.36 -21.96
CA SER A 486 -21.82 -10.43 -20.99
C SER A 486 -21.65 -9.81 -19.61
N LEU A 487 -22.58 -10.07 -18.71
CA LEU A 487 -22.51 -9.69 -17.32
C LEU A 487 -22.04 -10.88 -16.49
N ASP A 488 -21.05 -10.67 -15.64
CA ASP A 488 -20.65 -11.63 -14.62
C ASP A 488 -21.46 -11.40 -13.36
N LYS A 489 -21.55 -12.41 -12.51
CA LYS A 489 -22.11 -12.24 -11.17
C LYS A 489 -21.31 -11.17 -10.42
N GLY A 490 -21.98 -10.20 -9.80
CA GLY A 490 -21.40 -9.09 -9.08
C GLY A 490 -21.38 -7.79 -9.89
N TYR A 491 -20.41 -6.92 -9.59
CA TYR A 491 -20.29 -5.61 -10.24
C TYR A 491 -19.61 -5.73 -11.60
N ASN A 492 -20.25 -5.17 -12.62
CA ASN A 492 -19.77 -5.04 -13.98
C ASN A 492 -19.58 -3.57 -14.30
N PHE A 493 -18.44 -3.20 -14.88
CA PHE A 493 -18.13 -1.82 -15.27
C PHE A 493 -18.14 -1.72 -16.78
N ILE A 494 -18.99 -0.88 -17.30
CA ILE A 494 -19.16 -0.66 -18.73
C ILE A 494 -18.47 0.62 -19.12
N ASP A 495 -17.70 0.59 -20.19
CA ASP A 495 -17.06 1.74 -20.80
C ASP A 495 -17.56 1.83 -22.25
N TYR A 496 -18.41 2.83 -22.52
CA TYR A 496 -19.03 3.03 -23.80
C TYR A 496 -18.45 4.25 -24.48
N ASN A 497 -17.90 4.08 -25.69
CA ASN A 497 -17.15 5.10 -26.43
C ASN A 497 -18.01 6.14 -27.18
N LEU A 498 -19.28 6.28 -26.83
CA LEU A 498 -20.23 7.24 -27.44
C LEU A 498 -20.33 7.10 -28.98
N THR A 499 -20.27 5.88 -29.47
CA THR A 499 -20.53 5.56 -30.87
C THR A 499 -22.02 5.36 -31.11
N ILE A 500 -22.49 5.68 -32.28
CA ILE A 500 -23.86 5.47 -32.72
C ILE A 500 -23.85 4.56 -33.96
N LEU A 501 -25.00 3.99 -34.29
CA LEU A 501 -25.17 3.23 -35.53
C LEU A 501 -25.04 4.15 -36.74
N ASP A 502 -24.40 3.69 -37.82
CA ASP A 502 -24.18 4.45 -39.05
C ASP A 502 -25.48 4.87 -39.76
N ASP A 503 -26.56 4.15 -39.51
CA ASP A 503 -27.91 4.35 -40.05
C ASP A 503 -28.88 5.02 -39.06
N ALA A 504 -28.40 5.45 -37.92
CA ALA A 504 -29.21 6.17 -36.93
C ALA A 504 -29.55 7.57 -37.48
N ASP A 505 -30.86 7.84 -37.64
CA ASP A 505 -31.36 9.17 -38.03
C ASP A 505 -31.29 10.09 -36.82
N ILE A 506 -30.29 10.96 -36.76
CA ILE A 506 -30.04 11.87 -35.67
C ILE A 506 -30.22 13.29 -36.15
N ASP A 507 -31.21 13.99 -35.61
CA ASP A 507 -31.22 15.45 -35.70
C ASP A 507 -30.19 15.99 -34.69
N LEU A 508 -29.05 16.47 -35.19
CA LEU A 508 -27.97 17.03 -34.38
C LEU A 508 -28.33 18.36 -33.70
N ASN A 509 -29.55 18.79 -33.79
CA ASN A 509 -30.06 20.03 -33.22
C ASN A 509 -31.00 19.82 -31.98
N ASP A 510 -31.26 18.57 -31.59
CA ASP A 510 -32.05 18.22 -30.40
C ASP A 510 -31.17 17.87 -29.19
#